data_cd77c78b1b420bfeef06b7e1d6bb5e02
#
_entry.id   cd77c78b1b420bfeef06b7e1d6bb5e02
#
_cell.length_a   1.000
_cell.length_b   1.000
_cell.length_c   1.000
_cell.angle_alpha   90.00
_cell.angle_beta   90.00
_cell.angle_gamma   90.00
#
_symmetry.space_group_name_H-M   'P 1'
#
loop_
_entity.id
_entity.type
_entity.pdbx_description
1 polymer ?
#
loop_
_entity_poly.entity_id
_entity_poly.type
_entity_poly.pdbx_seq_one_letter_code
_entity_poly.pdbx_strand_id
1 'polypeptide(L)'
;LAMGTYGAGYVARIVGAFIFGKMGDRIGRKKVLFITITMMGICTTLIGVLPTYAQIGVFAPILLVTLRIIQGLGAGAEISGAGTMLAEYAPKGKRGIISSFVAMGTNCGTLSATAIWAFMFFILSKEELLAWGWRIPFLASVVVMVFAIWLRMNLKESPVFEKVNDSNQPTAKPAPAGSMFQSKSFWLATGLRFGQAGNSGLIQTFLAGYLVQTLLFNKAIPTDALMISSILGFMTIPFLGWLSDKIGRRIPYIIMNTSAIVLAWPMLSIIVDKSYAPSTIMVALIVIHNCAVLGLFALENITMAEMFGCKNRFTRMAISKEIGGLIASGFGPILAGIFCTMTESWYPIAIMIMAYSVIGLISALKMPEVKDRDLSALEDAAEDQPRVVRAAQPSRSL
;
A
#
# COMPACT_ATOMS: atom_id res chain seq x y z
N LEU A 1 19.47 -12.74 9.05
CA LEU A 1 19.78 -12.15 7.74
C LEU A 1 18.50 -11.82 6.98
N ALA A 2 17.53 -12.76 6.79
CA ALA A 2 16.31 -12.51 6.01
C ALA A 2 15.44 -11.35 6.55
N MET A 3 15.26 -11.24 7.88
CA MET A 3 14.53 -10.12 8.49
C MET A 3 15.28 -8.78 8.37
N GLY A 4 16.63 -8.81 8.40
CA GLY A 4 17.42 -7.60 8.21
C GLY A 4 17.36 -7.04 6.80
N THR A 5 17.33 -7.89 5.77
CA THR A 5 17.15 -7.48 4.36
C THR A 5 15.76 -6.89 4.10
N TYR A 6 14.73 -7.43 4.77
CA TYR A 6 13.37 -6.92 4.68
C TYR A 6 13.26 -5.52 5.31
N GLY A 7 13.81 -5.34 6.52
CA GLY A 7 13.83 -4.04 7.20
C GLY A 7 14.60 -2.96 6.42
N ALA A 8 15.78 -3.29 5.88
CA ALA A 8 16.57 -2.38 5.05
C ALA A 8 15.79 -1.91 3.80
N GLY A 9 15.02 -2.82 3.17
CA GLY A 9 14.15 -2.48 2.06
C GLY A 9 13.07 -1.46 2.43
N TYR A 10 12.42 -1.60 3.59
CA TYR A 10 11.40 -0.64 4.03
C TYR A 10 11.96 0.74 4.39
N VAL A 11 13.14 0.81 5.02
CA VAL A 11 13.82 2.09 5.27
C VAL A 11 14.17 2.78 3.96
N ALA A 12 14.68 2.02 2.99
CA ALA A 12 14.98 2.54 1.65
C ALA A 12 13.72 3.10 0.96
N ARG A 13 12.55 2.52 1.14
CA ARG A 13 11.28 3.03 0.58
C ARG A 13 10.94 4.43 1.08
N ILE A 14 11.16 4.73 2.37
CA ILE A 14 10.93 6.09 2.90
C ILE A 14 11.87 7.08 2.22
N VAL A 15 13.15 6.75 2.11
CA VAL A 15 14.14 7.60 1.42
C VAL A 15 13.73 7.80 -0.04
N GLY A 16 13.33 6.72 -0.71
CA GLY A 16 12.80 6.76 -2.08
C GLY A 16 11.55 7.65 -2.22
N ALA A 17 10.63 7.56 -1.28
CA ALA A 17 9.44 8.42 -1.25
C ALA A 17 9.79 9.91 -1.16
N PHE A 18 10.80 10.28 -0.37
CA PHE A 18 11.29 11.66 -0.31
C PHE A 18 11.93 12.10 -1.62
N ILE A 19 12.82 11.30 -2.18
CA ILE A 19 13.58 11.63 -3.40
C ILE A 19 12.63 11.70 -4.60
N PHE A 20 11.96 10.60 -4.89
CA PHE A 20 11.12 10.46 -6.08
C PHE A 20 9.77 11.18 -5.94
N GLY A 21 9.25 11.35 -4.73
CA GLY A 21 8.09 12.20 -4.48
C GLY A 21 8.36 13.64 -4.90
N LYS A 22 9.43 14.27 -4.36
CA LYS A 22 9.83 15.62 -4.74
C LYS A 22 10.16 15.75 -6.21
N MET A 23 10.80 14.74 -6.77
CA MET A 23 11.12 14.71 -8.19
C MET A 23 9.84 14.68 -9.04
N GLY A 24 8.83 13.88 -8.66
CA GLY A 24 7.56 13.78 -9.38
C GLY A 24 6.71 15.04 -9.33
N ASP A 25 6.79 15.79 -8.23
CA ASP A 25 6.13 17.09 -8.12
C ASP A 25 6.85 18.20 -8.92
N ARG A 26 8.14 18.02 -9.29
CA ARG A 26 8.94 18.98 -10.05
C ARG A 26 9.03 18.72 -11.54
N ILE A 27 9.35 17.48 -11.93
CA ILE A 27 9.65 17.11 -13.32
C ILE A 27 8.56 16.27 -14.00
N GLY A 28 7.47 15.99 -13.29
CA GLY A 28 6.32 15.24 -13.78
C GLY A 28 6.25 13.79 -13.27
N ARG A 29 5.01 13.29 -13.23
CA ARG A 29 4.71 11.93 -12.72
C ARG A 29 5.20 10.86 -13.66
N LYS A 30 5.02 11.04 -14.97
CA LYS A 30 5.44 10.09 -16.02
C LYS A 30 6.93 9.78 -15.95
N LYS A 31 7.78 10.82 -15.87
CA LYS A 31 9.25 10.66 -15.85
C LYS A 31 9.71 9.89 -14.63
N VAL A 32 9.16 10.21 -13.46
CA VAL A 32 9.56 9.53 -12.21
C VAL A 32 9.11 8.07 -12.23
N LEU A 33 7.87 7.79 -12.62
CA LEU A 33 7.38 6.43 -12.75
C LEU A 33 8.18 5.60 -13.76
N PHE A 34 8.68 6.21 -14.84
CA PHE A 34 9.60 5.55 -15.76
C PHE A 34 10.93 5.18 -15.09
N ILE A 35 11.53 6.10 -14.33
CA ILE A 35 12.80 5.88 -13.64
C ILE A 35 12.65 4.80 -12.56
N THR A 36 11.60 4.89 -11.73
CA THR A 36 11.39 3.95 -10.61
C THR A 36 11.13 2.53 -11.11
N ILE A 37 10.29 2.35 -12.14
CA ILE A 37 10.01 1.01 -12.68
C ILE A 37 11.23 0.40 -13.38
N THR A 38 12.02 1.22 -14.08
CA THR A 38 13.25 0.76 -14.71
C THR A 38 14.26 0.31 -13.65
N MET A 39 14.44 1.11 -12.61
CA MET A 39 15.33 0.79 -11.49
C MET A 39 14.91 -0.50 -10.76
N MET A 40 13.60 -0.62 -10.44
CA MET A 40 13.06 -1.83 -9.80
C MET A 40 13.22 -3.07 -10.68
N GLY A 41 12.90 -2.95 -11.98
CA GLY A 41 12.99 -4.05 -12.93
C GLY A 41 14.43 -4.53 -13.12
N ILE A 42 15.38 -3.63 -13.30
CA ILE A 42 16.81 -3.96 -13.40
C ILE A 42 17.28 -4.67 -12.13
N CYS A 43 17.00 -4.11 -10.95
CA CYS A 43 17.42 -4.74 -9.69
C CYS A 43 16.78 -6.13 -9.49
N THR A 44 15.50 -6.29 -9.84
CA THR A 44 14.82 -7.58 -9.75
C THR A 44 15.46 -8.61 -10.68
N THR A 45 15.75 -8.25 -11.92
CA THR A 45 16.41 -9.15 -12.89
C THR A 45 17.82 -9.50 -12.44
N LEU A 46 18.59 -8.52 -11.93
CA LEU A 46 19.94 -8.75 -11.42
C LEU A 46 19.98 -9.71 -10.22
N ILE A 47 18.96 -9.74 -9.38
CA ILE A 47 18.86 -10.76 -8.32
C ILE A 47 18.88 -12.16 -8.93
N GLY A 48 18.22 -12.37 -10.08
CA GLY A 48 18.20 -13.67 -10.77
C GLY A 48 19.55 -14.15 -11.30
N VAL A 49 20.50 -13.23 -11.59
CA VAL A 49 21.85 -13.56 -12.05
C VAL A 49 22.92 -13.55 -10.95
N LEU A 50 22.51 -13.26 -9.70
CA LEU A 50 23.47 -13.21 -8.59
C LEU A 50 24.21 -14.56 -8.41
N PRO A 51 25.54 -14.54 -8.26
CA PRO A 51 26.30 -15.69 -7.84
C PRO A 51 25.89 -16.17 -6.45
N THR A 52 26.02 -17.47 -6.19
CA THR A 52 25.70 -18.06 -4.89
C THR A 52 26.79 -17.78 -3.86
N TYR A 53 26.45 -18.00 -2.58
CA TYR A 53 27.43 -17.90 -1.50
C TYR A 53 28.63 -18.83 -1.70
N ALA A 54 28.42 -20.01 -2.28
CA ALA A 54 29.49 -20.96 -2.59
C ALA A 54 30.50 -20.43 -3.62
N GLN A 55 30.08 -19.49 -4.49
CA GLN A 55 30.93 -18.95 -5.56
C GLN A 55 31.70 -17.69 -5.12
N ILE A 56 31.06 -16.78 -4.39
CA ILE A 56 31.63 -15.46 -4.05
C ILE A 56 31.61 -15.14 -2.54
N GLY A 57 31.24 -16.10 -1.70
CA GLY A 57 31.23 -15.95 -0.24
C GLY A 57 30.36 -14.78 0.24
N VAL A 58 30.90 -13.96 1.13
CA VAL A 58 30.20 -12.85 1.79
C VAL A 58 29.72 -11.77 0.81
N PHE A 59 30.30 -11.69 -0.39
CA PHE A 59 29.84 -10.72 -1.40
C PHE A 59 28.44 -11.02 -1.92
N ALA A 60 28.00 -12.30 -1.92
CA ALA A 60 26.64 -12.63 -2.38
C ALA A 60 25.53 -11.95 -1.55
N PRO A 61 25.49 -12.06 -0.20
CA PRO A 61 24.50 -11.34 0.60
C PRO A 61 24.68 -9.83 0.54
N ILE A 62 25.90 -9.28 0.43
CA ILE A 62 26.11 -7.84 0.30
C ILE A 62 25.47 -7.32 -0.99
N LEU A 63 25.71 -7.98 -2.12
CA LEU A 63 25.10 -7.61 -3.40
C LEU A 63 23.57 -7.73 -3.35
N LEU A 64 23.04 -8.80 -2.75
CA LEU A 64 21.59 -8.97 -2.59
C LEU A 64 20.97 -7.82 -1.77
N VAL A 65 21.58 -7.46 -0.64
CA VAL A 65 21.12 -6.34 0.20
C VAL A 65 21.18 -5.02 -0.57
N THR A 66 22.26 -4.78 -1.30
CA THR A 66 22.42 -3.58 -2.12
C THR A 66 21.33 -3.46 -3.18
N LEU A 67 21.08 -4.54 -3.93
CA LEU A 67 19.99 -4.57 -4.93
C LEU A 67 18.62 -4.38 -4.28
N ARG A 68 18.37 -4.95 -3.11
CA ARG A 68 17.11 -4.76 -2.35
C ARG A 68 16.93 -3.32 -1.86
N ILE A 69 18.01 -2.64 -1.46
CA ILE A 69 17.97 -1.22 -1.09
C ILE A 69 17.60 -0.37 -2.30
N ILE A 70 18.28 -0.58 -3.44
CA ILE A 70 18.00 0.17 -4.67
C ILE A 70 16.56 -0.11 -5.17
N GLN A 71 16.11 -1.37 -5.13
CA GLN A 71 14.73 -1.76 -5.44
C GLN A 71 13.74 -1.08 -4.50
N GLY A 72 14.04 -1.02 -3.19
CA GLY A 72 13.23 -0.35 -2.19
C GLY A 72 13.10 1.16 -2.45
N LEU A 73 14.18 1.83 -2.83
CA LEU A 73 14.13 3.25 -3.22
C LEU A 73 13.09 3.50 -4.32
N GLY A 74 13.08 2.67 -5.39
CA GLY A 74 12.08 2.77 -6.46
C GLY A 74 10.66 2.53 -5.99
N ALA A 75 10.47 1.48 -5.18
CA ALA A 75 9.16 1.07 -4.69
C ALA A 75 8.46 2.13 -3.81
N GLY A 76 9.22 2.97 -3.11
CA GLY A 76 8.69 3.99 -2.20
C GLY A 76 7.80 5.05 -2.86
N ALA A 77 7.95 5.27 -4.15
CA ALA A 77 7.15 6.27 -4.88
C ALA A 77 6.18 5.64 -5.90
N GLU A 78 6.37 4.39 -6.30
CA GLU A 78 5.66 3.76 -7.42
C GLU A 78 4.13 3.72 -7.23
N ILE A 79 3.66 3.16 -6.11
CA ILE A 79 2.22 3.03 -5.82
C ILE A 79 1.56 4.40 -5.70
N SER A 80 2.24 5.34 -5.04
CA SER A 80 1.74 6.71 -4.86
C SER A 80 1.72 7.48 -6.16
N GLY A 81 2.73 7.32 -7.00
CA GLY A 81 2.81 7.93 -8.32
C GLY A 81 1.74 7.42 -9.27
N ALA A 82 1.54 6.10 -9.33
CA ALA A 82 0.47 5.50 -10.11
C ALA A 82 -0.91 5.94 -9.61
N GLY A 83 -1.11 5.98 -8.28
CA GLY A 83 -2.36 6.45 -7.67
C GLY A 83 -2.65 7.92 -7.97
N THR A 84 -1.66 8.79 -7.85
CA THR A 84 -1.78 10.20 -8.20
C THR A 84 -2.13 10.37 -9.68
N MET A 85 -1.42 9.68 -10.56
CA MET A 85 -1.62 9.78 -12.00
C MET A 85 -3.03 9.32 -12.38
N LEU A 86 -3.49 8.15 -11.92
CA LEU A 86 -4.84 7.66 -12.22
C LEU A 86 -5.93 8.58 -11.66
N ALA A 87 -5.75 9.15 -10.47
CA ALA A 87 -6.69 10.11 -9.91
C ALA A 87 -6.80 11.40 -10.75
N GLU A 88 -5.66 11.89 -11.27
CA GLU A 88 -5.57 13.10 -12.08
C GLU A 88 -6.11 12.91 -13.51
N TYR A 89 -6.05 11.68 -14.05
CA TYR A 89 -6.69 11.31 -15.33
C TYR A 89 -8.18 11.02 -15.23
N ALA A 90 -8.64 10.59 -14.06
CA ALA A 90 -10.00 10.14 -13.89
C ALA A 90 -11.02 11.29 -13.92
N PRO A 91 -12.13 11.18 -14.66
CA PRO A 91 -13.19 12.16 -14.63
C PRO A 91 -13.87 12.21 -13.26
N LYS A 92 -14.41 13.37 -12.90
CA LYS A 92 -15.20 13.54 -11.67
C LYS A 92 -16.35 12.50 -11.65
N GLY A 93 -16.65 11.98 -10.48
CA GLY A 93 -17.69 10.94 -10.26
C GLY A 93 -17.29 9.50 -10.62
N LYS A 94 -16.09 9.28 -11.21
CA LYS A 94 -15.52 7.95 -11.51
C LYS A 94 -14.10 7.77 -10.99
N ARG A 95 -13.63 8.68 -10.18
CA ARG A 95 -12.25 8.67 -9.66
C ARG A 95 -11.98 7.49 -8.74
N GLY A 96 -12.96 7.11 -7.92
CA GLY A 96 -12.84 5.99 -6.98
C GLY A 96 -12.64 4.67 -7.69
N ILE A 97 -13.52 4.34 -8.66
CA ILE A 97 -13.40 3.11 -9.42
C ILE A 97 -12.10 3.07 -10.24
N ILE A 98 -11.70 4.17 -10.90
CA ILE A 98 -10.49 4.21 -11.73
C ILE A 98 -9.23 4.10 -10.84
N SER A 99 -9.17 4.82 -9.73
CA SER A 99 -8.01 4.75 -8.82
C SER A 99 -7.91 3.40 -8.08
N SER A 100 -9.01 2.68 -7.91
CA SER A 100 -8.99 1.33 -7.31
C SER A 100 -8.21 0.32 -8.16
N PHE A 101 -8.03 0.56 -9.46
CA PHE A 101 -7.19 -0.27 -10.32
C PHE A 101 -5.72 -0.34 -9.90
N VAL A 102 -5.21 0.64 -9.13
CA VAL A 102 -3.87 0.54 -8.51
C VAL A 102 -3.84 -0.59 -7.49
N ALA A 103 -4.84 -0.64 -6.62
CA ALA A 103 -4.97 -1.72 -5.63
C ALA A 103 -5.20 -3.08 -6.32
N MET A 104 -6.00 -3.10 -7.37
CA MET A 104 -6.23 -4.30 -8.18
C MET A 104 -4.95 -4.78 -8.86
N GLY A 105 -4.12 -3.87 -9.40
CA GLY A 105 -2.82 -4.20 -9.97
C GLY A 105 -1.87 -4.84 -8.95
N THR A 106 -1.82 -4.31 -7.73
CA THR A 106 -1.03 -4.89 -6.64
C THR A 106 -1.54 -6.29 -6.27
N ASN A 107 -2.86 -6.47 -6.16
CA ASN A 107 -3.49 -7.76 -5.89
C ASN A 107 -3.20 -8.78 -7.01
N CYS A 108 -3.28 -8.35 -8.27
CA CYS A 108 -2.92 -9.15 -9.45
C CYS A 108 -1.45 -9.59 -9.40
N GLY A 109 -0.54 -8.68 -9.03
CA GLY A 109 0.88 -8.98 -8.85
C GLY A 109 1.14 -10.05 -7.80
N THR A 110 0.49 -9.96 -6.65
CA THR A 110 0.59 -10.96 -5.57
C THR A 110 0.07 -12.33 -6.04
N LEU A 111 -1.10 -12.36 -6.69
CA LEU A 111 -1.69 -13.59 -7.20
C LEU A 111 -0.80 -14.24 -8.27
N SER A 112 -0.29 -13.43 -9.21
CA SER A 112 0.62 -13.91 -10.26
C SER A 112 1.91 -14.47 -9.68
N ALA A 113 2.52 -13.81 -8.70
CA ALA A 113 3.72 -14.29 -8.03
C ALA A 113 3.46 -15.62 -7.33
N THR A 114 2.34 -15.75 -6.61
CA THR A 114 1.94 -17.01 -5.95
C THR A 114 1.71 -18.13 -6.97
N ALA A 115 1.05 -17.84 -8.10
CA ALA A 115 0.80 -18.81 -9.17
C ALA A 115 2.10 -19.28 -9.83
N ILE A 116 3.05 -18.35 -10.10
CA ILE A 116 4.36 -18.69 -10.65
C ILE A 116 5.12 -19.63 -9.70
N TRP A 117 5.15 -19.33 -8.40
CA TRP A 117 5.80 -20.20 -7.42
C TRP A 117 5.11 -21.58 -7.31
N ALA A 118 3.78 -21.62 -7.30
CA ALA A 118 3.04 -22.89 -7.28
C ALA A 118 3.36 -23.74 -8.54
N PHE A 119 3.41 -23.11 -9.72
CA PHE A 119 3.80 -23.76 -10.96
C PHE A 119 5.25 -24.29 -10.93
N MET A 120 6.18 -23.51 -10.37
CA MET A 120 7.58 -23.93 -10.21
C MET A 120 7.71 -25.14 -9.30
N PHE A 121 6.98 -25.17 -8.17
CA PHE A 121 6.93 -26.31 -7.28
C PHE A 121 6.30 -27.57 -7.89
N PHE A 122 5.42 -27.38 -8.87
CA PHE A 122 4.79 -28.50 -9.60
C PHE A 122 5.71 -29.14 -10.64
N ILE A 123 6.52 -28.33 -11.33
CA ILE A 123 7.34 -28.82 -12.46
C ILE A 123 8.78 -29.15 -12.11
N LEU A 124 9.32 -28.58 -11.00
CA LEU A 124 10.70 -28.77 -10.59
C LEU A 124 10.79 -29.56 -9.27
N SER A 125 11.79 -30.44 -9.21
CA SER A 125 12.17 -31.04 -7.94
C SER A 125 12.73 -30.01 -6.96
N LYS A 126 12.76 -30.36 -5.69
CA LYS A 126 13.31 -29.47 -4.64
C LYS A 126 14.78 -29.14 -4.89
N GLU A 127 15.53 -30.11 -5.38
CA GLU A 127 16.96 -29.99 -5.72
C GLU A 127 17.16 -29.02 -6.88
N GLU A 128 16.39 -29.16 -7.97
CA GLU A 128 16.45 -28.28 -9.14
C GLU A 128 16.00 -26.85 -8.78
N LEU A 129 14.95 -26.72 -7.96
CA LEU A 129 14.47 -25.43 -7.50
C LEU A 129 15.55 -24.67 -6.70
N LEU A 130 16.28 -25.38 -5.81
CA LEU A 130 17.35 -24.78 -5.01
C LEU A 130 18.61 -24.52 -5.84
N ALA A 131 18.91 -25.36 -6.84
CA ALA A 131 20.10 -25.21 -7.67
C ALA A 131 20.00 -24.01 -8.62
N TRP A 132 18.91 -23.89 -9.37
CA TRP A 132 18.76 -22.87 -10.40
C TRP A 132 17.33 -22.34 -10.57
N GLY A 133 16.31 -23.13 -10.25
CA GLY A 133 14.92 -22.84 -10.55
C GLY A 133 14.42 -21.53 -9.92
N TRP A 134 14.89 -21.18 -8.72
CA TRP A 134 14.54 -19.93 -8.04
C TRP A 134 14.91 -18.67 -8.84
N ARG A 135 15.82 -18.76 -9.81
CA ARG A 135 16.23 -17.64 -10.67
C ARG A 135 15.20 -17.30 -11.73
N ILE A 136 14.40 -18.28 -12.17
CA ILE A 136 13.46 -18.11 -13.30
C ILE A 136 12.49 -16.94 -13.07
N PRO A 137 11.78 -16.82 -11.93
CA PRO A 137 10.86 -15.71 -11.72
C PRO A 137 11.53 -14.33 -11.76
N PHE A 138 12.77 -14.25 -11.24
CA PHE A 138 13.54 -13.01 -11.26
C PHE A 138 14.00 -12.64 -12.69
N LEU A 139 14.46 -13.59 -13.47
CA LEU A 139 14.84 -13.37 -14.86
C LEU A 139 13.61 -13.06 -15.76
N ALA A 140 12.51 -13.75 -15.54
CA ALA A 140 11.25 -13.49 -16.23
C ALA A 140 10.71 -12.08 -15.96
N SER A 141 11.09 -11.44 -14.86
CA SER A 141 10.72 -10.05 -14.54
C SER A 141 11.17 -9.04 -15.61
N VAL A 142 12.19 -9.37 -16.43
CA VAL A 142 12.63 -8.54 -17.55
C VAL A 142 11.50 -8.31 -18.56
N VAL A 143 10.69 -9.33 -18.81
CA VAL A 143 9.53 -9.22 -19.74
C VAL A 143 8.51 -8.23 -19.20
N VAL A 144 8.20 -8.34 -17.91
CA VAL A 144 7.28 -7.41 -17.23
C VAL A 144 7.85 -5.99 -17.22
N MET A 145 9.15 -5.84 -16.96
CA MET A 145 9.83 -4.55 -16.99
C MET A 145 9.77 -3.91 -18.37
N VAL A 146 10.12 -4.62 -19.43
CA VAL A 146 10.10 -4.11 -20.81
C VAL A 146 8.68 -3.69 -21.21
N PHE A 147 7.68 -4.52 -20.90
CA PHE A 147 6.28 -4.19 -21.15
C PHE A 147 5.83 -2.93 -20.37
N ALA A 148 6.19 -2.82 -19.10
CA ALA A 148 5.85 -1.68 -18.29
C ALA A 148 6.55 -0.40 -18.75
N ILE A 149 7.81 -0.48 -19.17
CA ILE A 149 8.55 0.64 -19.77
C ILE A 149 7.88 1.09 -21.07
N TRP A 150 7.57 0.15 -21.97
CA TRP A 150 6.86 0.45 -23.21
C TRP A 150 5.53 1.16 -22.96
N LEU A 151 4.74 0.68 -21.99
CA LEU A 151 3.48 1.28 -21.62
C LEU A 151 3.67 2.72 -21.09
N ARG A 152 4.66 2.94 -20.20
CA ARG A 152 4.98 4.26 -19.64
C ARG A 152 5.46 5.26 -20.70
N MET A 153 6.20 4.81 -21.70
CA MET A 153 6.64 5.68 -22.80
C MET A 153 5.46 6.22 -23.60
N ASN A 154 4.41 5.43 -23.79
CA ASN A 154 3.22 5.80 -24.55
C ASN A 154 2.17 6.61 -23.74
N LEU A 155 2.31 6.70 -22.42
CA LEU A 155 1.44 7.53 -21.61
C LEU A 155 1.78 9.03 -21.78
N LYS A 156 0.76 9.89 -21.69
CA LYS A 156 0.94 11.35 -21.59
C LYS A 156 1.26 11.74 -20.14
N GLU A 157 1.69 12.96 -19.91
CA GLU A 157 1.86 13.49 -18.55
C GLU A 157 0.49 13.85 -17.96
N SER A 158 0.42 13.97 -16.63
CA SER A 158 -0.80 14.32 -15.92
C SER A 158 -1.41 15.65 -16.39
N PRO A 159 -2.71 15.68 -16.74
CA PRO A 159 -3.37 16.92 -17.16
C PRO A 159 -3.36 18.02 -16.07
N VAL A 160 -3.37 17.62 -14.79
CA VAL A 160 -3.30 18.57 -13.67
C VAL A 160 -1.90 19.16 -13.56
N PHE A 161 -0.87 18.34 -13.75
CA PHE A 161 0.51 18.79 -13.73
C PHE A 161 0.81 19.78 -14.87
N GLU A 162 0.38 19.47 -16.09
CA GLU A 162 0.54 20.34 -17.25
C GLU A 162 -0.14 21.71 -17.02
N LYS A 163 -1.41 21.72 -16.58
CA LYS A 163 -2.14 22.94 -16.30
C LYS A 163 -1.49 23.83 -15.24
N VAL A 164 -1.00 23.23 -14.15
CA VAL A 164 -0.35 23.98 -13.06
C VAL A 164 1.01 24.55 -13.51
N ASN A 165 1.71 23.85 -14.39
CA ASN A 165 3.01 24.27 -14.88
C ASN A 165 2.90 25.35 -15.98
N ASP A 166 1.87 25.27 -16.84
CA ASP A 166 1.63 26.24 -17.93
C ASP A 166 1.04 27.57 -17.44
N SER A 167 0.42 27.59 -16.25
CA SER A 167 -0.28 28.78 -15.75
C SER A 167 0.64 29.93 -15.32
N ASN A 168 1.95 29.87 -15.55
CA ASN A 168 2.95 30.92 -15.22
C ASN A 168 2.76 31.56 -13.83
N GLN A 169 1.97 30.96 -12.96
CA GLN A 169 1.93 31.39 -11.56
C GLN A 169 3.34 31.18 -11.01
N PRO A 170 3.97 32.21 -10.43
CA PRO A 170 5.31 32.08 -9.87
C PRO A 170 5.31 30.81 -9.02
N THR A 171 6.19 29.92 -9.39
CA THR A 171 6.34 28.63 -8.68
C THR A 171 6.53 28.97 -7.21
N ALA A 172 5.44 28.99 -6.45
CA ALA A 172 5.55 29.18 -5.01
C ALA A 172 6.57 28.12 -4.57
N LYS A 173 7.67 28.59 -3.98
CA LYS A 173 8.75 27.73 -3.48
C LYS A 173 8.11 26.50 -2.84
N PRO A 174 8.59 25.29 -3.14
CA PRO A 174 8.08 24.09 -2.48
C PRO A 174 8.00 24.38 -0.99
N ALA A 175 6.84 24.13 -0.39
CA ALA A 175 6.73 24.32 1.05
C ALA A 175 7.86 23.56 1.74
N PRO A 176 8.58 24.15 2.70
CA PRO A 176 9.68 23.47 3.36
C PRO A 176 9.19 22.14 3.92
N ALA A 177 10.04 21.12 3.87
CA ALA A 177 9.69 19.75 4.29
C ALA A 177 9.09 19.70 5.71
N GLY A 178 9.47 20.65 6.58
CA GLY A 178 8.91 20.80 7.93
C GLY A 178 7.43 21.17 7.96
N SER A 179 6.90 21.88 6.95
CA SER A 179 5.48 22.25 6.89
C SER A 179 4.56 21.05 6.61
N MET A 180 5.08 19.98 6.00
CA MET A 180 4.33 18.76 5.70
C MET A 180 3.88 18.05 6.98
N PHE A 181 4.77 17.93 7.96
CA PHE A 181 4.48 17.28 9.25
C PHE A 181 3.56 18.10 10.16
N GLN A 182 3.32 19.36 9.82
CA GLN A 182 2.34 20.22 10.50
C GLN A 182 0.93 20.10 9.90
N SER A 183 0.80 19.49 8.71
CA SER A 183 -0.48 19.29 8.04
C SER A 183 -1.34 18.23 8.74
N LYS A 184 -2.60 18.57 9.05
CA LYS A 184 -3.59 17.63 9.57
C LYS A 184 -3.90 16.55 8.53
N SER A 185 -4.04 16.94 7.26
CA SER A 185 -4.28 16.02 6.15
C SER A 185 -3.20 14.95 6.06
N PHE A 186 -1.94 15.31 6.31
CA PHE A 186 -0.82 14.37 6.30
C PHE A 186 -0.96 13.27 7.36
N TRP A 187 -1.26 13.65 8.61
CA TRP A 187 -1.41 12.67 9.69
C TRP A 187 -2.70 11.85 9.57
N LEU A 188 -3.77 12.44 9.06
CA LEU A 188 -5.00 11.69 8.76
C LEU A 188 -4.76 10.65 7.66
N ALA A 189 -4.08 11.00 6.57
CA ALA A 189 -3.69 10.07 5.52
C ALA A 189 -2.76 8.97 6.06
N THR A 190 -1.77 9.34 6.86
CA THR A 190 -0.87 8.38 7.54
C THR A 190 -1.65 7.41 8.42
N GLY A 191 -2.65 7.88 9.18
CA GLY A 191 -3.49 7.04 10.02
C GLY A 191 -4.39 6.09 9.24
N LEU A 192 -4.95 6.52 8.09
CA LEU A 192 -5.69 5.63 7.18
C LEU A 192 -4.78 4.50 6.66
N ARG A 193 -3.57 4.85 6.23
CA ARG A 193 -2.58 3.88 5.78
C ARG A 193 -2.11 2.96 6.90
N PHE A 194 -1.92 3.50 8.09
CA PHE A 194 -1.51 2.74 9.27
C PHE A 194 -2.50 1.60 9.57
N GLY A 195 -3.79 1.89 9.55
CA GLY A 195 -4.85 0.90 9.75
C GLY A 195 -4.80 -0.20 8.70
N GLN A 196 -4.77 0.17 7.42
CA GLN A 196 -4.75 -0.77 6.31
C GLN A 196 -3.46 -1.60 6.27
N ALA A 197 -2.29 -0.95 6.35
CA ALA A 197 -1.00 -1.63 6.24
C ALA A 197 -0.72 -2.55 7.43
N GLY A 198 -1.10 -2.12 8.65
CA GLY A 198 -0.97 -2.93 9.85
C GLY A 198 -1.77 -4.22 9.77
N ASN A 199 -3.03 -4.12 9.37
CA ASN A 199 -3.88 -5.29 9.16
C ASN A 199 -3.33 -6.20 8.06
N SER A 200 -2.78 -5.63 6.97
CA SER A 200 -2.13 -6.41 5.91
C SER A 200 -0.93 -7.20 6.44
N GLY A 201 -0.05 -6.55 7.19
CA GLY A 201 1.12 -7.21 7.80
C GLY A 201 0.73 -8.32 8.77
N LEU A 202 -0.30 -8.11 9.59
CA LEU A 202 -0.78 -9.10 10.54
C LEU A 202 -1.45 -10.29 9.84
N ILE A 203 -2.38 -10.05 8.91
CA ILE A 203 -3.20 -11.12 8.32
C ILE A 203 -2.44 -11.89 7.24
N GLN A 204 -1.78 -11.19 6.32
CA GLN A 204 -1.11 -11.84 5.19
C GLN A 204 0.25 -12.45 5.56
N THR A 205 0.97 -11.82 6.49
CA THR A 205 2.33 -12.25 6.82
C THR A 205 2.39 -13.03 8.12
N PHE A 206 1.93 -12.42 9.22
CA PHE A 206 2.09 -13.02 10.55
C PHE A 206 1.10 -14.18 10.78
N LEU A 207 -0.20 -13.95 10.61
CA LEU A 207 -1.24 -14.93 10.91
C LEU A 207 -1.09 -16.19 10.05
N ALA A 208 -0.80 -16.05 8.75
CA ALA A 208 -0.56 -17.19 7.88
C ALA A 208 0.63 -18.04 8.35
N GLY A 209 1.72 -17.40 8.78
CA GLY A 209 2.88 -18.06 9.38
C GLY A 209 2.56 -18.70 10.73
N TYR A 210 1.84 -18.00 11.60
CA TYR A 210 1.44 -18.47 12.92
C TYR A 210 0.57 -19.71 12.87
N LEU A 211 -0.40 -19.77 11.95
CA LEU A 211 -1.24 -20.95 11.75
C LEU A 211 -0.42 -22.19 11.38
N VAL A 212 0.56 -22.03 10.51
CA VAL A 212 1.37 -23.18 10.01
C VAL A 212 2.47 -23.57 11.00
N GLN A 213 3.20 -22.60 11.54
CA GLN A 213 4.40 -22.86 12.33
C GLN A 213 4.10 -23.11 13.82
N THR A 214 3.13 -22.38 14.38
CA THR A 214 2.80 -22.45 15.81
C THR A 214 1.61 -23.36 16.04
N LEU A 215 0.55 -23.21 15.30
CA LEU A 215 -0.66 -24.02 15.46
C LEU A 215 -0.65 -25.29 14.61
N LEU A 216 0.38 -25.51 13.78
CA LEU A 216 0.57 -26.73 12.99
C LEU A 216 -0.65 -27.07 12.09
N PHE A 217 -1.26 -26.04 11.51
CA PHE A 217 -2.29 -26.23 10.48
C PHE A 217 -1.66 -26.71 9.17
N ASN A 218 -2.45 -27.39 8.34
CA ASN A 218 -2.04 -27.66 6.97
C ASN A 218 -1.79 -26.34 6.23
N LYS A 219 -0.60 -26.20 5.62
CA LYS A 219 -0.18 -25.02 4.87
C LYS A 219 -1.16 -24.62 3.77
N ALA A 220 -1.90 -25.56 3.20
CA ALA A 220 -2.90 -25.29 2.17
C ALA A 220 -4.01 -24.35 2.68
N ILE A 221 -4.46 -24.49 3.94
CA ILE A 221 -5.59 -23.72 4.47
C ILE A 221 -5.36 -22.20 4.36
N PRO A 222 -4.33 -21.61 4.98
CA PRO A 222 -4.11 -20.15 4.86
C PRO A 222 -3.71 -19.74 3.44
N THR A 223 -2.98 -20.57 2.70
CA THR A 223 -2.55 -20.24 1.33
C THR A 223 -3.74 -20.16 0.38
N ASP A 224 -4.60 -21.17 0.39
CA ASP A 224 -5.79 -21.24 -0.47
C ASP A 224 -6.80 -20.16 -0.08
N ALA A 225 -6.98 -19.90 1.21
CA ALA A 225 -7.86 -18.84 1.69
C ALA A 225 -7.40 -17.46 1.20
N LEU A 226 -6.11 -17.13 1.29
CA LEU A 226 -5.56 -15.87 0.80
C LEU A 226 -5.62 -15.78 -0.73
N MET A 227 -5.42 -16.89 -1.44
CA MET A 227 -5.56 -16.94 -2.89
C MET A 227 -7.02 -16.69 -3.32
N ILE A 228 -7.98 -17.39 -2.73
CA ILE A 228 -9.41 -17.18 -3.00
C ILE A 228 -9.82 -15.75 -2.64
N SER A 229 -9.35 -15.24 -1.50
CA SER A 229 -9.60 -13.85 -1.09
C SER A 229 -9.06 -12.85 -2.11
N SER A 230 -7.88 -13.09 -2.69
CA SER A 230 -7.31 -12.26 -3.74
C SER A 230 -8.12 -12.33 -5.04
N ILE A 231 -8.64 -13.50 -5.39
CA ILE A 231 -9.57 -13.65 -6.54
C ILE A 231 -10.85 -12.86 -6.30
N LEU A 232 -11.45 -12.97 -5.11
CA LEU A 232 -12.63 -12.16 -4.74
C LEU A 232 -12.30 -10.66 -4.71
N GLY A 233 -11.06 -10.30 -4.44
CA GLY A 233 -10.56 -8.93 -4.51
C GLY A 233 -10.76 -8.26 -5.87
N PHE A 234 -10.79 -9.02 -6.99
CA PHE A 234 -11.13 -8.48 -8.30
C PHE A 234 -12.56 -7.93 -8.38
N MET A 235 -13.45 -8.38 -7.50
CA MET A 235 -14.81 -7.84 -7.38
C MET A 235 -14.90 -6.80 -6.26
N THR A 236 -14.34 -7.10 -5.09
CA THR A 236 -14.40 -6.22 -3.90
C THR A 236 -13.75 -4.88 -4.13
N ILE A 237 -12.56 -4.85 -4.75
CA ILE A 237 -11.78 -3.63 -4.95
C ILE A 237 -12.50 -2.64 -5.88
N PRO A 238 -12.91 -2.99 -7.12
CA PRO A 238 -13.65 -2.07 -7.98
C PRO A 238 -15.01 -1.69 -7.41
N PHE A 239 -15.71 -2.62 -6.74
CA PHE A 239 -16.98 -2.35 -6.09
C PHE A 239 -16.86 -1.25 -5.03
N LEU A 240 -15.88 -1.33 -4.14
CA LEU A 240 -15.67 -0.30 -3.11
C LEU A 240 -15.18 1.02 -3.71
N GLY A 241 -14.36 0.97 -4.77
CA GLY A 241 -14.01 2.15 -5.55
C GLY A 241 -15.26 2.85 -6.11
N TRP A 242 -16.16 2.09 -6.77
CA TRP A 242 -17.43 2.59 -7.27
C TRP A 242 -18.36 3.08 -6.15
N LEU A 243 -18.48 2.33 -5.06
CA LEU A 243 -19.31 2.72 -3.92
C LEU A 243 -18.84 4.06 -3.35
N SER A 244 -17.52 4.27 -3.25
CA SER A 244 -16.96 5.53 -2.79
C SER A 244 -17.25 6.71 -3.71
N ASP A 245 -17.43 6.47 -5.00
CA ASP A 245 -17.92 7.49 -5.95
C ASP A 245 -19.39 7.84 -5.75
N LYS A 246 -20.18 6.96 -5.14
CA LYS A 246 -21.61 7.21 -4.85
C LYS A 246 -21.81 7.89 -3.50
N ILE A 247 -21.30 7.32 -2.43
CA ILE A 247 -21.61 7.73 -1.05
C ILE A 247 -20.51 8.58 -0.39
N GLY A 248 -19.42 8.91 -1.12
CA GLY A 248 -18.29 9.66 -0.57
C GLY A 248 -17.15 8.75 -0.12
N ARG A 249 -15.99 9.35 0.20
CA ARG A 249 -14.77 8.61 0.60
C ARG A 249 -14.82 8.18 2.06
N ARG A 250 -15.36 9.02 2.91
CA ARG A 250 -15.39 8.86 4.36
C ARG A 250 -16.21 7.64 4.82
N ILE A 251 -17.42 7.49 4.28
CA ILE A 251 -18.37 6.44 4.72
C ILE A 251 -17.84 5.02 4.50
N PRO A 252 -17.32 4.64 3.30
CA PRO A 252 -16.74 3.31 3.11
C PRO A 252 -15.58 3.00 4.05
N TYR A 253 -14.72 3.99 4.35
CA TYR A 253 -13.65 3.82 5.35
C TYR A 253 -14.20 3.52 6.74
N ILE A 254 -15.25 4.22 7.16
CA ILE A 254 -15.89 3.98 8.46
C ILE A 254 -16.47 2.56 8.49
N ILE A 255 -17.19 2.15 7.45
CA ILE A 255 -17.77 0.81 7.35
C ILE A 255 -16.70 -0.26 7.43
N MET A 256 -15.64 -0.16 6.61
CA MET A 256 -14.59 -1.18 6.56
C MET A 256 -13.80 -1.28 7.87
N ASN A 257 -13.41 -0.15 8.48
CA ASN A 257 -12.70 -0.19 9.76
C ASN A 257 -13.61 -0.71 10.90
N THR A 258 -14.88 -0.30 10.94
CA THR A 258 -15.84 -0.80 11.93
C THR A 258 -16.06 -2.30 11.77
N SER A 259 -16.22 -2.78 10.53
CA SER A 259 -16.33 -4.22 10.24
C SER A 259 -15.08 -4.97 10.69
N ALA A 260 -13.89 -4.44 10.45
CA ALA A 260 -12.64 -5.05 10.89
C ALA A 260 -12.56 -5.13 12.43
N ILE A 261 -12.97 -4.09 13.16
CA ILE A 261 -13.00 -4.07 14.63
C ILE A 261 -13.97 -5.14 15.16
N VAL A 262 -15.21 -5.16 14.65
CA VAL A 262 -16.25 -6.06 15.12
C VAL A 262 -15.93 -7.52 14.78
N LEU A 263 -15.40 -7.77 13.58
CA LEU A 263 -15.12 -9.12 13.08
C LEU A 263 -13.76 -9.68 13.55
N ALA A 264 -12.83 -8.85 14.02
CA ALA A 264 -11.49 -9.31 14.40
C ALA A 264 -11.55 -10.46 15.41
N TRP A 265 -12.27 -10.28 16.51
CA TRP A 265 -12.35 -11.31 17.56
C TRP A 265 -13.07 -12.58 17.11
N PRO A 266 -14.34 -12.53 16.62
CA PRO A 266 -15.05 -13.74 16.23
C PRO A 266 -14.40 -14.46 15.05
N MET A 267 -13.83 -13.77 14.08
CA MET A 267 -13.16 -14.43 12.97
C MET A 267 -11.86 -15.11 13.42
N LEU A 268 -11.04 -14.44 14.24
CA LEU A 268 -9.82 -15.08 14.73
C LEU A 268 -10.11 -16.26 15.65
N SER A 269 -11.13 -16.23 16.51
CA SER A 269 -11.50 -17.37 17.33
C SER A 269 -11.85 -18.59 16.48
N ILE A 270 -12.53 -18.42 15.35
CA ILE A 270 -12.80 -19.49 14.39
C ILE A 270 -11.52 -19.95 13.68
N ILE A 271 -10.69 -19.00 13.25
CA ILE A 271 -9.47 -19.30 12.46
C ILE A 271 -8.46 -20.15 13.24
N VAL A 272 -8.32 -19.92 14.54
CA VAL A 272 -7.31 -20.62 15.36
C VAL A 272 -7.81 -21.93 15.96
N ASP A 273 -9.10 -22.17 15.94
CA ASP A 273 -9.72 -23.36 16.54
C ASP A 273 -9.80 -24.51 15.53
N LYS A 274 -9.04 -25.56 15.80
CA LYS A 274 -8.99 -26.79 14.98
C LYS A 274 -10.28 -27.62 14.98
N SER A 275 -11.23 -27.31 15.85
CA SER A 275 -12.51 -28.01 15.89
C SER A 275 -13.41 -27.67 14.69
N TYR A 276 -13.19 -26.51 14.07
CA TYR A 276 -13.91 -26.12 12.87
C TYR A 276 -13.40 -26.79 11.61
N ALA A 277 -14.32 -27.01 10.67
CA ALA A 277 -13.96 -27.52 9.34
C ALA A 277 -12.99 -26.57 8.62
N PRO A 278 -12.04 -27.09 7.84
CA PRO A 278 -11.09 -26.27 7.07
C PRO A 278 -11.77 -25.19 6.21
N SER A 279 -12.92 -25.52 5.61
CA SER A 279 -13.72 -24.55 4.82
C SER A 279 -14.23 -23.37 5.65
N THR A 280 -14.65 -23.60 6.89
CA THR A 280 -15.11 -22.53 7.80
C THR A 280 -13.96 -21.62 8.18
N ILE A 281 -12.78 -22.18 8.48
CA ILE A 281 -11.57 -21.43 8.78
C ILE A 281 -11.16 -20.56 7.57
N MET A 282 -11.20 -21.14 6.37
CA MET A 282 -10.90 -20.40 5.14
C MET A 282 -11.88 -19.24 4.92
N VAL A 283 -13.18 -19.45 5.10
CA VAL A 283 -14.20 -18.40 4.97
C VAL A 283 -13.95 -17.27 5.98
N ALA A 284 -13.66 -17.60 7.24
CA ALA A 284 -13.35 -16.59 8.26
C ALA A 284 -12.12 -15.75 7.87
N LEU A 285 -11.06 -16.40 7.35
CA LEU A 285 -9.86 -15.72 6.88
C LEU A 285 -10.14 -14.83 5.66
N ILE A 286 -10.94 -15.28 4.71
CA ILE A 286 -11.36 -14.53 3.53
C ILE A 286 -12.14 -13.28 3.94
N VAL A 287 -13.08 -13.42 4.86
CA VAL A 287 -13.92 -12.30 5.34
C VAL A 287 -13.06 -11.23 6.00
N ILE A 288 -12.24 -11.60 6.99
CA ILE A 288 -11.42 -10.60 7.69
C ILE A 288 -10.38 -9.97 6.75
N HIS A 289 -9.79 -10.72 5.82
CA HIS A 289 -8.83 -10.18 4.85
C HIS A 289 -9.49 -9.19 3.88
N ASN A 290 -10.70 -9.47 3.38
CA ASN A 290 -11.39 -8.53 2.49
C ASN A 290 -11.83 -7.26 3.24
N CYS A 291 -12.34 -7.37 4.46
CA CYS A 291 -12.78 -6.22 5.24
C CYS A 291 -11.61 -5.35 5.74
N ALA A 292 -10.60 -5.97 6.34
CA ALA A 292 -9.53 -5.24 7.02
C ALA A 292 -8.37 -4.82 6.09
N VAL A 293 -8.23 -5.46 4.91
CA VAL A 293 -7.09 -5.22 4.02
C VAL A 293 -7.52 -4.74 2.64
N LEU A 294 -8.17 -5.60 1.84
CA LEU A 294 -8.45 -5.29 0.43
C LEU A 294 -9.45 -4.15 0.26
N GLY A 295 -10.49 -4.11 1.09
CA GLY A 295 -11.47 -3.05 1.05
C GLY A 295 -10.91 -1.67 1.40
N LEU A 296 -10.07 -1.59 2.41
CA LEU A 296 -9.39 -0.35 2.78
C LEU A 296 -8.38 0.08 1.71
N PHE A 297 -7.67 -0.87 1.11
CA PHE A 297 -6.69 -0.59 0.06
C PHE A 297 -7.33 -0.05 -1.23
N ALA A 298 -8.56 -0.49 -1.54
CA ALA A 298 -9.33 0.01 -2.67
C ALA A 298 -9.57 1.53 -2.61
N LEU A 299 -9.78 2.05 -1.40
CA LEU A 299 -10.13 3.45 -1.14
C LEU A 299 -8.92 4.37 -1.00
N GLU A 300 -7.75 3.81 -0.70
CA GLU A 300 -6.58 4.54 -0.23
C GLU A 300 -6.06 5.56 -1.25
N ASN A 301 -5.82 5.12 -2.48
CA ASN A 301 -5.16 5.95 -3.49
C ASN A 301 -5.97 7.20 -3.84
N ILE A 302 -7.27 7.04 -4.05
CA ILE A 302 -8.12 8.18 -4.41
C ILE A 302 -8.33 9.13 -3.24
N THR A 303 -8.58 8.59 -2.04
CA THR A 303 -8.80 9.42 -0.86
C THR A 303 -7.58 10.29 -0.57
N MET A 304 -6.38 9.70 -0.59
CA MET A 304 -5.14 10.46 -0.39
C MET A 304 -4.87 11.47 -1.51
N ALA A 305 -5.16 11.12 -2.78
CA ALA A 305 -5.00 12.05 -3.89
C ALA A 305 -5.93 13.27 -3.78
N GLU A 306 -7.16 13.07 -3.29
CA GLU A 306 -8.12 14.16 -3.05
C GLU A 306 -7.86 14.93 -1.75
N MET A 307 -7.13 14.33 -0.77
CA MET A 307 -6.75 15.01 0.47
C MET A 307 -5.62 16.03 0.27
N PHE A 308 -4.69 15.80 -0.64
CA PHE A 308 -3.50 16.63 -0.79
C PHE A 308 -3.60 17.67 -1.91
N GLY A 309 -3.05 18.87 -1.67
CA GLY A 309 -2.95 19.92 -2.65
C GLY A 309 -2.00 19.58 -3.81
N CYS A 310 -2.25 20.15 -4.99
CA CYS A 310 -1.61 19.76 -6.25
C CYS A 310 -0.08 19.91 -6.28
N LYS A 311 0.49 20.89 -5.59
CA LYS A 311 1.93 21.23 -5.65
C LYS A 311 2.84 20.16 -5.02
N ASN A 312 2.39 19.50 -3.95
CA ASN A 312 3.18 18.50 -3.20
C ASN A 312 2.41 17.19 -3.03
N ARG A 313 1.41 16.92 -3.86
CA ARG A 313 0.53 15.76 -3.74
C ARG A 313 1.32 14.46 -3.78
N PHE A 314 2.18 14.29 -4.77
CA PHE A 314 2.94 13.07 -4.92
C PHE A 314 3.87 12.84 -3.74
N THR A 315 4.63 13.87 -3.33
CA THR A 315 5.53 13.80 -2.17
C THR A 315 4.78 13.43 -0.89
N ARG A 316 3.70 14.15 -0.57
CA ARG A 316 2.93 13.93 0.66
C ARG A 316 2.27 12.55 0.68
N MET A 317 1.70 12.14 -0.44
CA MET A 317 1.09 10.82 -0.60
C MET A 317 2.13 9.69 -0.43
N ALA A 318 3.30 9.80 -1.06
CA ALA A 318 4.36 8.81 -0.96
C ALA A 318 4.88 8.69 0.48
N ILE A 319 5.21 9.80 1.13
CA ILE A 319 5.80 9.80 2.47
C ILE A 319 4.78 9.33 3.53
N SER A 320 3.52 9.80 3.47
CA SER A 320 2.48 9.36 4.41
C SER A 320 2.23 7.86 4.34
N LYS A 321 2.26 7.28 3.12
CA LYS A 321 2.12 5.84 2.91
C LYS A 321 3.29 5.05 3.47
N GLU A 322 4.51 5.47 3.18
CA GLU A 322 5.69 4.72 3.61
C GLU A 322 5.93 4.83 5.12
N ILE A 323 5.65 5.97 5.76
CA ILE A 323 5.69 6.10 7.22
C ILE A 323 4.64 5.19 7.88
N GLY A 324 3.37 5.29 7.44
CA GLY A 324 2.30 4.44 7.97
C GLY A 324 2.57 2.94 7.74
N GLY A 325 3.08 2.60 6.55
CA GLY A 325 3.43 1.23 6.18
C GLY A 325 4.59 0.66 7.00
N LEU A 326 5.69 1.39 7.16
CA LEU A 326 6.85 0.94 7.93
C LEU A 326 6.46 0.66 9.38
N ILE A 327 5.80 1.60 10.03
CA ILE A 327 5.48 1.46 11.45
C ILE A 327 4.49 0.32 11.67
N ALA A 328 3.43 0.25 10.88
CA ALA A 328 2.35 -0.71 11.11
C ALA A 328 2.65 -2.11 10.52
N SER A 329 3.09 -2.19 9.27
CA SER A 329 3.34 -3.46 8.59
C SER A 329 4.77 -3.97 8.78
N GLY A 330 5.75 -3.07 8.93
CA GLY A 330 7.15 -3.45 9.17
C GLY A 330 7.38 -4.00 10.56
N PHE A 331 6.91 -3.30 11.60
CA PHE A 331 7.09 -3.72 12.99
C PHE A 331 5.92 -4.57 13.53
N GLY A 332 4.73 -4.48 12.94
CA GLY A 332 3.54 -5.19 13.40
C GLY A 332 3.72 -6.70 13.58
N PRO A 333 4.19 -7.44 12.57
CA PRO A 333 4.44 -8.87 12.68
C PRO A 333 5.45 -9.24 13.78
N ILE A 334 6.46 -8.42 14.00
CA ILE A 334 7.48 -8.62 15.05
C ILE A 334 6.83 -8.47 16.44
N LEU A 335 6.08 -7.39 16.64
CA LEU A 335 5.36 -7.14 17.89
C LEU A 335 4.31 -8.23 18.16
N ALA A 336 3.58 -8.66 17.14
CA ALA A 336 2.64 -9.76 17.27
C ALA A 336 3.33 -11.06 17.71
N GLY A 337 4.49 -11.36 17.14
CA GLY A 337 5.30 -12.52 17.54
C GLY A 337 5.72 -12.45 19.01
N ILE A 338 6.25 -11.31 19.44
CA ILE A 338 6.65 -11.09 20.84
C ILE A 338 5.44 -11.25 21.79
N PHE A 339 4.33 -10.58 21.50
CA PHE A 339 3.15 -10.61 22.37
C PHE A 339 2.49 -11.99 22.39
N CYS A 340 2.39 -12.68 21.27
CA CYS A 340 1.87 -14.05 21.23
C CYS A 340 2.74 -15.02 22.04
N THR A 341 4.07 -14.87 21.99
CA THR A 341 4.99 -15.69 22.78
C THR A 341 4.89 -15.36 24.28
N MET A 342 4.76 -14.09 24.65
CA MET A 342 4.63 -13.67 26.06
C MET A 342 3.31 -14.10 26.70
N THR A 343 2.24 -14.14 25.92
CA THR A 343 0.89 -14.47 26.40
C THR A 343 0.50 -15.94 26.17
N GLU A 344 1.34 -16.67 25.46
CA GLU A 344 1.06 -18.06 24.99
C GLU A 344 -0.31 -18.16 24.30
N SER A 345 -0.73 -17.08 23.64
CA SER A 345 -2.08 -16.94 23.09
C SER A 345 -2.10 -16.20 21.76
N TRP A 346 -3.19 -16.37 21.03
CA TRP A 346 -3.50 -15.65 19.78
C TRP A 346 -4.18 -14.28 20.01
N TYR A 347 -4.68 -14.00 21.22
CA TYR A 347 -5.41 -12.76 21.52
C TYR A 347 -4.69 -11.47 21.09
N PRO A 348 -3.36 -11.36 21.21
CA PRO A 348 -2.66 -10.17 20.78
C PRO A 348 -2.88 -9.85 19.30
N ILE A 349 -3.04 -10.85 18.43
CA ILE A 349 -3.31 -10.62 17.00
C ILE A 349 -4.66 -9.90 16.82
N ALA A 350 -5.71 -10.38 17.50
CA ALA A 350 -7.03 -9.77 17.44
C ALA A 350 -7.01 -8.34 17.96
N ILE A 351 -6.39 -8.12 19.13
CA ILE A 351 -6.26 -6.80 19.74
C ILE A 351 -5.49 -5.84 18.83
N MET A 352 -4.43 -6.29 18.19
CA MET A 352 -3.66 -5.46 17.27
C MET A 352 -4.45 -5.10 16.00
N ILE A 353 -5.21 -6.04 15.41
CA ILE A 353 -6.11 -5.76 14.28
C ILE A 353 -7.15 -4.71 14.69
N MET A 354 -7.76 -4.86 15.87
CA MET A 354 -8.72 -3.89 16.39
C MET A 354 -8.04 -2.52 16.59
N ALA A 355 -6.86 -2.47 17.22
CA ALA A 355 -6.15 -1.22 17.47
C ALA A 355 -5.77 -0.48 16.19
N TYR A 356 -5.27 -1.20 15.20
CA TYR A 356 -4.95 -0.63 13.88
C TYR A 356 -6.21 -0.10 13.18
N SER A 357 -7.29 -0.86 13.24
CA SER A 357 -8.57 -0.44 12.65
C SER A 357 -9.20 0.74 13.40
N VAL A 358 -9.00 0.86 14.73
CA VAL A 358 -9.41 2.04 15.51
C VAL A 358 -8.66 3.29 15.06
N ILE A 359 -7.35 3.21 14.83
CA ILE A 359 -6.55 4.33 14.31
C ILE A 359 -7.08 4.75 12.92
N GLY A 360 -7.33 3.79 12.03
CA GLY A 360 -7.94 4.02 10.73
C GLY A 360 -9.33 4.66 10.84
N LEU A 361 -10.17 4.17 11.75
CA LEU A 361 -11.51 4.70 12.02
C LEU A 361 -11.48 6.14 12.53
N ILE A 362 -10.61 6.43 13.51
CA ILE A 362 -10.45 7.81 14.03
C ILE A 362 -10.01 8.75 12.92
N SER A 363 -9.08 8.31 12.06
CA SER A 363 -8.64 9.10 10.92
C SER A 363 -9.77 9.34 9.92
N ALA A 364 -10.57 8.32 9.62
CA ALA A 364 -11.74 8.41 8.75
C ALA A 364 -12.85 9.33 9.33
N LEU A 365 -13.07 9.30 10.64
CA LEU A 365 -14.05 10.16 11.31
C LEU A 365 -13.63 11.64 11.31
N LYS A 366 -12.32 11.90 11.41
CA LYS A 366 -11.77 13.27 11.47
C LYS A 366 -11.44 13.85 10.10
N MET A 367 -11.33 13.04 9.05
CA MET A 367 -11.07 13.57 7.71
C MET A 367 -12.31 14.30 7.17
N PRO A 368 -12.13 15.39 6.41
CA PRO A 368 -13.22 15.99 5.64
C PRO A 368 -13.68 15.03 4.54
N GLU A 369 -14.92 15.19 4.07
CA GLU A 369 -15.31 14.51 2.84
C GLU A 369 -14.59 15.16 1.65
N VAL A 370 -13.88 14.34 0.89
CA VAL A 370 -13.01 14.81 -0.21
C VAL A 370 -13.48 14.38 -1.59
N LYS A 371 -14.63 13.72 -1.67
CA LYS A 371 -15.20 13.26 -2.94
C LYS A 371 -15.27 14.41 -3.95
N ASP A 372 -14.75 14.17 -5.14
CA ASP A 372 -14.76 15.09 -6.28
C ASP A 372 -14.13 16.48 -6.01
N ARG A 373 -13.29 16.58 -4.96
CA ARG A 373 -12.52 17.79 -4.71
C ARG A 373 -11.70 18.18 -5.94
N ASP A 374 -11.55 19.49 -6.15
CA ASP A 374 -10.72 19.98 -7.24
C ASP A 374 -9.26 19.57 -7.02
N LEU A 375 -8.73 18.77 -7.95
CA LEU A 375 -7.35 18.32 -7.89
C LEU A 375 -6.33 19.42 -8.26
N SER A 376 -6.77 20.57 -8.74
CA SER A 376 -5.90 21.75 -8.93
C SER A 376 -5.78 22.62 -7.67
N ALA A 377 -6.54 22.33 -6.61
CA ALA A 377 -6.46 23.05 -5.34
C ALA A 377 -5.04 23.02 -4.77
N LEU A 378 -4.58 24.18 -4.26
CA LEU A 378 -3.22 24.34 -3.75
C LEU A 378 -3.08 23.83 -2.31
N GLU A 379 -4.12 23.99 -1.50
CA GLU A 379 -4.13 23.62 -0.08
C GLU A 379 -4.57 22.17 0.12
N ASP A 380 -4.22 21.59 1.26
CA ASP A 380 -4.70 20.27 1.65
C ASP A 380 -6.15 20.34 2.18
N ALA A 381 -6.90 19.25 2.09
CA ALA A 381 -8.34 19.26 2.35
C ALA A 381 -8.74 19.58 3.81
N ALA A 382 -7.95 19.16 4.80
CA ALA A 382 -8.25 19.44 6.20
C ALA A 382 -7.87 20.87 6.62
N GLU A 383 -7.05 21.54 5.84
CA GLU A 383 -6.64 22.93 6.00
C GLU A 383 -7.54 23.91 5.22
N ASP A 384 -8.21 23.41 4.17
CA ASP A 384 -9.10 24.16 3.27
C ASP A 384 -10.53 24.30 3.85
N GLN A 385 -10.69 24.28 5.17
CA GLN A 385 -12.00 24.60 5.77
C GLN A 385 -12.32 26.06 5.52
N PRO A 386 -13.54 26.41 5.00
CA PRO A 386 -13.91 27.80 4.86
C PRO A 386 -13.76 28.46 6.23
N ARG A 387 -12.88 29.47 6.30
CA ARG A 387 -12.85 30.38 7.46
C ARG A 387 -14.27 30.86 7.59
N VAL A 388 -14.95 30.51 8.69
CA VAL A 388 -16.23 31.10 9.04
C VAL A 388 -15.99 32.59 8.98
N VAL A 389 -16.47 33.23 7.93
CA VAL A 389 -16.45 34.69 7.78
C VAL A 389 -17.27 35.16 8.96
N ARG A 390 -16.58 35.60 10.04
CA ARG A 390 -17.25 36.36 11.10
C ARG A 390 -17.88 37.53 10.38
N ALA A 391 -19.19 37.45 10.26
CA ALA A 391 -19.98 38.51 9.71
C ALA A 391 -19.48 39.81 10.37
N ALA A 392 -18.96 40.71 9.56
CA ALA A 392 -18.57 42.04 9.98
C ALA A 392 -19.78 42.63 10.71
N GLN A 393 -19.64 42.88 12.02
CA GLN A 393 -20.64 43.64 12.75
C GLN A 393 -20.87 44.93 12.00
N PRO A 394 -22.11 45.29 11.67
CA PRO A 394 -22.37 46.56 11.07
C PRO A 394 -21.88 47.65 12.04
N SER A 395 -20.98 48.50 11.56
CA SER A 395 -20.53 49.68 12.29
C SER A 395 -21.76 50.49 12.68
N ARG A 396 -22.06 50.55 13.99
CA ARG A 396 -22.99 51.53 14.51
C ARG A 396 -22.40 52.90 14.23
N SER A 397 -22.94 53.57 13.22
CA SER A 397 -22.80 55.03 13.06
C SER A 397 -23.60 55.70 14.15
N LEU A 398 -22.90 56.48 15.01
CA LEU A 398 -23.47 57.56 15.82
C LEU A 398 -23.74 58.73 14.92
#